data_03c78464dc36cb45a6699e7c538a0641
#
_entry.id   03c78464dc36cb45a6699e7c538a0641
#
_cell.length_a   1.000
_cell.length_b   1.000
_cell.length_c   1.000
_cell.angle_alpha   90.00
_cell.angle_beta   90.00
_cell.angle_gamma   90.00
#
_symmetry.space_group_name_H-M   'P 1'
#
loop_
_entity.id
_entity.type
_entity.pdbx_description
1 polymer ?
#
loop_
_entity_poly.entity_id
_entity_poly.type
_entity_poly.pdbx_seq_one_letter_code
_entity_poly.pdbx_strand_id
1 'polypeptide(L)'
;MSIRQASLAHSQISRFFMQSATITAEVVTDPSKTSTGNYSFIARAVLVNNSSIHYKLRVPIRVMTSKQSITTLLPGQRFSAQGRIVASKEARVAALVVIKDDIEIQTQPSRWASALGAIRLGLRSLSGDGNAGALIPGMVLGDTSKQSVEFKNSMRRSGLTHLVAVSGANFALVSAFVLWMMQFLFARMKFRLSATAISLIAFIALVRPSPSVLRAAAMAAVLLVAQGTKKGRDSLPALGFAMAAVVVVDPWQARDAGFALSVLATAGLLLFAPVLIEKLSIHLPGKLAQALAPPIAATVFCSPIIVALSGYLAPMSVIANLLAAPFVAPITIVGFIAALFSPFAPLISTVLIWFIRFPAGAIALIAHWASSFPVLTLQSGKIGFLIVASFTLGSWLLKKWFKHIIVFTLVILISITWLQRWPGGDWQVANCDIGQGDSMVINLGNHRGIVIDVGPNPVAEDRCLKALGIKEIPLLILSHFHAHHVAGVTAAIKNRAVGQVRASVNS
;
A
#
# COMPACT_ATOMS: atom_id res chain seq x y z
N MET A 1 7.08 -6.86 -24.51
CA MET A 1 7.63 -6.12 -23.36
C MET A 1 8.95 -5.45 -23.68
N SER A 2 9.94 -6.18 -24.20
CA SER A 2 11.22 -5.64 -24.68
C SER A 2 11.07 -4.51 -25.69
N ILE A 3 10.14 -4.63 -26.65
CA ILE A 3 9.88 -3.60 -27.68
C ILE A 3 9.39 -2.29 -27.02
N ARG A 4 8.44 -2.33 -26.08
CA ARG A 4 7.98 -1.14 -25.37
C ARG A 4 9.07 -0.53 -24.48
N GLN A 5 9.89 -1.37 -23.85
CA GLN A 5 11.01 -0.90 -23.03
C GLN A 5 12.07 -0.23 -23.91
N ALA A 6 12.42 -0.82 -25.04
CA ALA A 6 13.31 -0.23 -26.02
C ALA A 6 12.75 1.09 -26.58
N SER A 7 11.45 1.14 -26.91
CA SER A 7 10.78 2.36 -27.36
C SER A 7 10.81 3.48 -26.32
N LEU A 8 10.69 3.18 -25.01
CA LEU A 8 10.80 4.18 -23.95
C LEU A 8 12.24 4.63 -23.72
N ALA A 9 13.19 3.71 -23.76
CA ALA A 9 14.63 4.00 -23.60
C ALA A 9 15.18 4.85 -24.75
N HIS A 10 14.70 4.61 -25.99
CA HIS A 10 15.10 5.36 -27.18
C HIS A 10 14.13 6.52 -27.50
N SER A 11 13.27 6.89 -26.55
CA SER A 11 12.38 8.03 -26.75
C SER A 11 13.18 9.33 -26.86
N GLN A 12 12.71 10.26 -27.68
CA GLN A 12 13.40 11.54 -27.91
C GLN A 12 13.62 12.37 -26.62
N ILE A 13 12.92 12.07 -25.54
CA ILE A 13 13.11 12.72 -24.24
C ILE A 13 14.52 12.45 -23.66
N SER A 14 15.18 11.36 -24.06
CA SER A 14 16.53 11.04 -23.64
C SER A 14 17.57 12.08 -24.06
N ARG A 15 17.32 12.85 -25.13
CA ARG A 15 18.18 13.94 -25.59
C ARG A 15 18.26 15.10 -24.58
N PHE A 16 17.27 15.20 -23.69
CA PHE A 16 17.19 16.24 -22.67
C PHE A 16 17.66 15.78 -21.29
N PHE A 17 18.24 14.60 -21.19
CA PHE A 17 18.74 14.12 -19.89
C PHE A 17 19.80 15.04 -19.33
N MET A 18 19.72 15.29 -18.03
CA MET A 18 20.55 16.20 -17.22
C MET A 18 20.36 17.69 -17.56
N GLN A 19 19.41 18.03 -18.44
CA GLN A 19 19.09 19.40 -18.82
C GLN A 19 17.81 19.87 -18.12
N SER A 20 17.67 21.19 -17.98
CA SER A 20 16.41 21.84 -17.61
C SER A 20 15.64 22.21 -18.87
N ALA A 21 14.38 21.86 -18.91
CA ALA A 21 13.49 22.18 -20.04
C ALA A 21 12.07 22.48 -19.52
N THR A 22 11.31 23.23 -20.31
CA THR A 22 9.88 23.41 -20.07
C THR A 22 9.13 22.21 -20.64
N ILE A 23 8.36 21.55 -19.79
CA ILE A 23 7.60 20.36 -20.14
C ILE A 23 6.13 20.65 -20.03
N THR A 24 5.40 20.46 -21.13
CA THR A 24 3.95 20.38 -21.11
C THR A 24 3.55 18.91 -21.02
N ALA A 25 2.79 18.55 -20.00
CA ALA A 25 2.37 17.18 -19.76
C ALA A 25 0.93 17.10 -19.27
N GLU A 26 0.30 15.95 -19.55
CA GLU A 26 -1.05 15.60 -19.09
C GLU A 26 -0.94 14.71 -17.86
N VAL A 27 -1.63 15.06 -16.78
CA VAL A 27 -1.67 14.27 -15.53
C VAL A 27 -2.37 12.93 -15.82
N VAL A 28 -1.73 11.82 -15.41
CA VAL A 28 -2.29 10.47 -15.55
C VAL A 28 -2.74 9.92 -14.20
N THR A 29 -1.92 10.11 -13.15
CA THR A 29 -2.24 9.63 -11.80
C THR A 29 -2.35 10.79 -10.83
N ASP A 30 -3.12 10.60 -9.75
CA ASP A 30 -3.20 11.61 -8.69
C ASP A 30 -1.82 11.80 -8.03
N PRO A 31 -1.45 13.04 -7.66
CA PRO A 31 -0.24 13.30 -6.90
C PRO A 31 -0.27 12.63 -5.52
N SER A 32 0.80 11.96 -5.15
CA SER A 32 0.94 11.27 -3.87
C SER A 32 2.23 11.68 -3.16
N LYS A 33 2.18 11.79 -1.83
CA LYS A 33 3.35 12.12 -1.02
C LYS A 33 4.27 10.90 -0.89
N THR A 34 5.55 11.09 -1.20
CA THR A 34 6.59 10.07 -1.05
C THR A 34 7.08 9.99 0.40
N SER A 35 7.85 8.95 0.74
CA SER A 35 8.50 8.84 2.06
C SER A 35 9.48 9.97 2.35
N THR A 36 10.04 10.61 1.32
CA THR A 36 10.96 11.75 1.42
C THR A 36 10.25 13.10 1.58
N GLY A 37 8.92 13.11 1.70
CA GLY A 37 8.13 14.34 1.85
C GLY A 37 7.76 15.03 0.55
N ASN A 38 8.38 14.67 -0.57
CA ASN A 38 8.07 15.19 -1.89
C ASN A 38 6.77 14.59 -2.42
N TYR A 39 6.18 15.23 -3.43
CA TYR A 39 5.03 14.71 -4.16
C TYR A 39 5.49 14.07 -5.47
N SER A 40 4.86 12.96 -5.86
CA SER A 40 5.15 12.25 -7.09
C SER A 40 3.87 11.78 -7.79
N PHE A 41 3.85 11.89 -9.12
CA PHE A 41 2.76 11.39 -9.97
C PHE A 41 3.28 11.02 -11.36
N ILE A 42 2.49 10.24 -12.08
CA ILE A 42 2.77 9.92 -13.49
C ILE A 42 2.02 10.92 -14.35
N ALA A 43 2.73 11.50 -15.32
CA ALA A 43 2.17 12.33 -16.36
C ALA A 43 2.58 11.79 -17.73
N ARG A 44 1.88 12.23 -18.76
CA ARG A 44 2.23 11.95 -20.15
C ARG A 44 2.79 13.23 -20.74
N ALA A 45 4.10 13.26 -21.04
CA ALA A 45 4.72 14.39 -21.71
C ALA A 45 4.13 14.54 -23.10
N VAL A 46 3.71 15.75 -23.45
CA VAL A 46 3.12 16.11 -24.75
C VAL A 46 4.09 16.98 -25.55
N LEU A 47 4.77 17.90 -24.87
CA LEU A 47 5.71 18.81 -25.45
C LEU A 47 6.90 18.99 -24.52
N VAL A 48 8.10 19.02 -25.06
CA VAL A 48 9.31 19.42 -24.33
C VAL A 48 9.99 20.55 -25.11
N ASN A 49 10.18 21.67 -24.45
CA ASN A 49 10.82 22.86 -24.99
C ASN A 49 12.12 23.14 -24.26
N ASN A 50 13.19 23.28 -25.01
CA ASN A 50 14.41 23.95 -24.55
C ASN A 50 14.65 25.14 -25.49
N SER A 51 15.44 26.13 -25.09
CA SER A 51 15.65 27.42 -25.77
C SER A 51 15.80 27.35 -27.31
N SER A 52 16.14 26.18 -27.87
CA SER A 52 16.39 25.99 -29.31
C SER A 52 15.54 24.91 -29.98
N ILE A 53 14.81 24.08 -29.22
CA ILE A 53 14.23 22.85 -29.80
C ILE A 53 12.87 22.57 -29.18
N HIS A 54 11.86 22.32 -30.05
CA HIS A 54 10.51 21.94 -29.67
C HIS A 54 10.22 20.53 -30.14
N TYR A 55 9.99 19.60 -29.19
CA TYR A 55 9.61 18.23 -29.54
C TYR A 55 8.20 17.89 -29.04
N LYS A 56 7.34 17.45 -29.94
CA LYS A 56 6.08 16.79 -29.59
C LYS A 56 6.37 15.34 -29.25
N LEU A 57 5.97 14.94 -28.06
CA LEU A 57 6.21 13.60 -27.52
C LEU A 57 4.89 13.02 -27.01
N ARG A 58 4.83 11.71 -26.86
CA ARG A 58 3.72 11.06 -26.15
C ARG A 58 4.26 9.91 -25.30
N VAL A 59 5.01 10.27 -24.25
CA VAL A 59 5.70 9.30 -23.41
C VAL A 59 5.33 9.49 -21.94
N PRO A 60 5.20 8.39 -21.18
CA PRO A 60 4.97 8.49 -19.74
C PRO A 60 6.24 8.97 -19.04
N ILE A 61 6.07 9.94 -18.14
CA ILE A 61 7.12 10.49 -17.28
C ILE A 61 6.67 10.42 -15.83
N ARG A 62 7.63 10.30 -14.91
CA ARG A 62 7.38 10.51 -13.49
C ARG A 62 7.75 11.95 -13.13
N VAL A 63 6.83 12.65 -12.53
CA VAL A 63 7.06 13.99 -12.01
C VAL A 63 7.29 13.93 -10.51
N MET A 64 8.29 14.66 -10.02
CA MET A 64 8.56 14.85 -8.60
C MET A 64 8.72 16.35 -8.29
N THR A 65 8.11 16.79 -7.20
CA THR A 65 8.21 18.19 -6.72
C THR A 65 7.97 18.26 -5.21
N SER A 66 8.52 19.29 -4.58
CA SER A 66 8.26 19.60 -3.17
C SER A 66 7.02 20.48 -2.95
N LYS A 67 6.47 21.06 -4.02
CA LYS A 67 5.34 22.00 -3.94
C LYS A 67 4.03 21.29 -3.59
N GLN A 68 3.32 21.81 -2.61
CA GLN A 68 2.02 21.27 -2.19
C GLN A 68 0.88 21.67 -3.13
N SER A 69 1.04 22.74 -3.90
CA SER A 69 0.04 23.23 -4.88
C SER A 69 -0.42 22.17 -5.89
N ILE A 70 0.41 21.14 -6.15
CA ILE A 70 0.08 20.07 -7.09
C ILE A 70 -0.98 19.09 -6.57
N THR A 71 -1.31 19.10 -5.30
CA THR A 71 -2.30 18.16 -4.72
C THR A 71 -3.72 18.37 -5.27
N THR A 72 -3.96 19.50 -5.91
CA THR A 72 -5.23 19.83 -6.58
C THR A 72 -5.29 19.38 -8.03
N LEU A 73 -4.16 18.92 -8.61
CA LEU A 73 -4.14 18.46 -10.00
C LEU A 73 -4.97 17.18 -10.16
N LEU A 74 -5.81 17.18 -11.20
CA LEU A 74 -6.65 16.05 -11.56
C LEU A 74 -6.14 15.38 -12.85
N PRO A 75 -6.26 14.06 -12.98
CA PRO A 75 -5.98 13.38 -14.23
C PRO A 75 -6.75 13.94 -15.42
N GLY A 76 -6.05 14.06 -16.55
CA GLY A 76 -6.55 14.70 -17.76
C GLY A 76 -6.25 16.20 -17.86
N GLN A 77 -5.83 16.86 -16.79
CA GLN A 77 -5.34 18.23 -16.86
C GLN A 77 -3.98 18.32 -17.52
N ARG A 78 -3.77 19.35 -18.32
CA ARG A 78 -2.46 19.68 -18.86
C ARG A 78 -1.84 20.80 -18.06
N PHE A 79 -0.57 20.65 -17.78
CA PHE A 79 0.24 21.62 -17.08
C PHE A 79 1.53 21.88 -17.83
N SER A 80 2.11 23.04 -17.63
CA SER A 80 3.44 23.40 -18.06
C SER A 80 4.30 23.71 -16.83
N ALA A 81 5.53 23.23 -16.84
CA ALA A 81 6.47 23.51 -15.78
C ALA A 81 7.90 23.38 -16.26
N GLN A 82 8.80 24.18 -15.69
CA GLN A 82 10.22 24.01 -15.89
C GLN A 82 10.75 22.96 -14.93
N GLY A 83 11.47 21.96 -15.46
CA GLY A 83 12.00 20.88 -14.66
C GLY A 83 13.27 20.27 -15.23
N ARG A 84 14.07 19.68 -14.34
CA ARG A 84 15.25 18.91 -14.71
C ARG A 84 14.84 17.50 -15.11
N ILE A 85 15.23 17.07 -16.30
CA ILE A 85 14.92 15.75 -16.85
C ILE A 85 16.07 14.81 -16.49
N VAL A 86 15.75 13.68 -15.87
CA VAL A 86 16.73 12.67 -15.44
C VAL A 86 16.30 11.30 -15.94
N ALA A 87 17.26 10.44 -16.22
CA ALA A 87 16.97 9.05 -16.59
C ALA A 87 16.22 8.34 -15.44
N SER A 88 15.14 7.65 -15.78
CA SER A 88 14.35 6.91 -14.80
C SER A 88 14.86 5.49 -14.63
N LYS A 89 14.91 5.03 -13.37
CA LYS A 89 15.12 3.61 -13.05
C LYS A 89 13.86 2.77 -13.23
N GLU A 90 12.70 3.41 -13.37
CA GLU A 90 11.43 2.72 -13.56
C GLU A 90 11.22 2.35 -15.01
N ALA A 91 11.06 1.07 -15.28
CA ALA A 91 10.88 0.55 -16.64
C ALA A 91 9.59 1.03 -17.35
N ARG A 92 8.63 1.57 -16.60
CA ARG A 92 7.32 2.02 -17.14
C ARG A 92 7.30 3.48 -17.60
N VAL A 93 8.31 4.26 -17.27
CA VAL A 93 8.39 5.69 -17.59
C VAL A 93 9.69 6.00 -18.32
N ALA A 94 9.62 6.92 -19.26
CA ALA A 94 10.76 7.29 -20.10
C ALA A 94 11.76 8.19 -19.36
N ALA A 95 11.28 9.01 -18.41
CA ALA A 95 12.10 9.94 -17.66
C ALA A 95 11.51 10.24 -16.27
N LEU A 96 12.37 10.67 -15.37
CA LEU A 96 12.03 11.36 -14.13
C LEU A 96 12.21 12.87 -14.36
N VAL A 97 11.21 13.66 -14.02
CA VAL A 97 11.21 15.11 -14.12
C VAL A 97 11.11 15.70 -12.72
N VAL A 98 12.12 16.45 -12.32
CA VAL A 98 12.15 17.13 -11.02
C VAL A 98 11.79 18.60 -11.24
N ILE A 99 10.65 19.01 -10.72
CA ILE A 99 10.12 20.37 -10.81
C ILE A 99 10.38 21.07 -9.48
N LYS A 100 11.03 22.24 -9.52
CA LYS A 100 11.27 23.10 -8.37
C LYS A 100 10.35 24.32 -8.36
N ASP A 101 9.94 24.77 -9.54
CA ASP A 101 9.12 25.96 -9.76
C ASP A 101 7.64 25.63 -9.66
N ASP A 102 6.80 26.65 -9.75
CA ASP A 102 5.36 26.48 -9.75
C ASP A 102 4.88 25.91 -11.08
N ILE A 103 3.77 25.20 -11.02
CA ILE A 103 3.17 24.53 -12.17
C ILE A 103 2.06 25.41 -12.72
N GLU A 104 2.14 25.74 -14.01
CA GLU A 104 1.11 26.48 -14.72
C GLU A 104 0.08 25.50 -15.31
N ILE A 105 -1.18 25.61 -14.91
CA ILE A 105 -2.27 24.79 -15.41
C ILE A 105 -2.74 25.36 -16.76
N GLN A 106 -2.58 24.61 -17.84
CA GLN A 106 -2.95 25.03 -19.19
C GLN A 106 -4.39 24.69 -19.56
N THR A 107 -4.93 23.58 -19.05
CA THR A 107 -6.29 23.16 -19.39
C THR A 107 -7.06 22.69 -18.17
N GLN A 108 -8.35 23.02 -18.16
CA GLN A 108 -9.28 22.48 -17.16
C GLN A 108 -9.53 20.98 -17.42
N PRO A 109 -9.83 20.18 -16.39
CA PRO A 109 -10.17 18.79 -16.55
C PRO A 109 -11.52 18.64 -17.28
N SER A 110 -11.75 17.50 -17.91
CA SER A 110 -13.06 17.20 -18.48
C SER A 110 -14.14 17.19 -17.38
N ARG A 111 -15.39 17.43 -17.74
CA ARG A 111 -16.53 17.40 -16.79
C ARG A 111 -16.58 16.11 -15.97
N TRP A 112 -16.28 14.97 -16.61
CA TRP A 112 -16.19 13.68 -15.92
C TRP A 112 -15.03 13.60 -14.93
N ALA A 113 -13.84 14.05 -15.34
CA ALA A 113 -12.68 14.07 -14.44
C ALA A 113 -12.90 15.01 -13.26
N SER A 114 -13.56 16.16 -13.47
CA SER A 114 -13.96 17.10 -12.42
C SER A 114 -14.95 16.47 -11.45
N ALA A 115 -15.99 15.80 -11.95
CA ALA A 115 -17.01 15.14 -11.13
C ALA A 115 -16.38 14.01 -10.27
N LEU A 116 -15.55 13.16 -10.88
CA LEU A 116 -14.82 12.12 -10.14
C LEU A 116 -13.82 12.70 -9.13
N GLY A 117 -13.17 13.80 -9.51
CA GLY A 117 -12.29 14.56 -8.62
C GLY A 117 -13.04 15.14 -7.42
N ALA A 118 -14.21 15.73 -7.64
CA ALA A 118 -15.06 16.27 -6.57
C ALA A 118 -15.51 15.19 -5.57
N ILE A 119 -15.89 13.99 -6.06
CA ILE A 119 -16.23 12.84 -5.21
C ILE A 119 -15.03 12.43 -4.34
N ARG A 120 -13.84 12.32 -4.94
CA ARG A 120 -12.62 11.93 -4.23
C ARG A 120 -12.19 12.96 -3.19
N LEU A 121 -12.18 14.23 -3.58
CA LEU A 121 -11.85 15.35 -2.68
C LEU A 121 -12.88 15.49 -1.57
N GLY A 122 -14.18 15.35 -1.89
CA GLY A 122 -15.26 15.38 -0.92
C GLY A 122 -15.12 14.29 0.15
N LEU A 123 -14.92 13.03 -0.25
CA LEU A 123 -14.70 11.97 0.72
C LEU A 123 -13.45 12.20 1.56
N ARG A 124 -12.35 12.65 0.93
CA ARG A 124 -11.09 12.95 1.62
C ARG A 124 -11.24 14.05 2.67
N SER A 125 -11.92 15.13 2.34
CA SER A 125 -12.12 16.27 3.27
C SER A 125 -13.04 15.90 4.44
N LEU A 126 -14.14 15.20 4.16
CA LEU A 126 -15.14 14.81 5.15
C LEU A 126 -14.69 13.67 6.08
N SER A 127 -13.73 12.84 5.65
CA SER A 127 -13.24 11.70 6.48
C SER A 127 -12.55 12.14 7.78
N GLY A 128 -12.16 13.43 7.89
CA GLY A 128 -11.49 13.96 9.07
C GLY A 128 -10.03 13.52 9.18
N ASP A 129 -9.44 13.75 10.35
CA ASP A 129 -8.02 13.51 10.61
C ASP A 129 -7.79 12.23 11.42
N GLY A 130 -6.50 11.88 11.58
CA GLY A 130 -6.05 10.67 12.28
C GLY A 130 -6.10 9.42 11.41
N ASN A 131 -5.67 8.30 11.99
CA ASN A 131 -5.51 7.04 11.26
C ASN A 131 -6.84 6.48 10.72
N ALA A 132 -7.93 6.62 11.47
CA ALA A 132 -9.27 6.22 11.04
C ALA A 132 -9.74 7.04 9.82
N GLY A 133 -9.60 8.38 9.88
CA GLY A 133 -9.96 9.27 8.79
C GLY A 133 -9.08 9.07 7.55
N ALA A 134 -7.81 8.76 7.72
CA ALA A 134 -6.89 8.46 6.63
C ALA A 134 -7.13 7.08 5.98
N LEU A 135 -7.70 6.13 6.73
CA LEU A 135 -7.98 4.78 6.25
C LEU A 135 -9.19 4.73 5.31
N ILE A 136 -10.24 5.50 5.61
CA ILE A 136 -11.52 5.48 4.85
C ILE A 136 -11.30 5.77 3.35
N PRO A 137 -10.66 6.89 2.93
CA PRO A 137 -10.42 7.15 1.51
C PRO A 137 -9.52 6.09 0.86
N GLY A 138 -8.58 5.51 1.63
CA GLY A 138 -7.73 4.42 1.18
C GLY A 138 -8.53 3.17 0.80
N MET A 139 -9.40 2.71 1.69
CA MET A 139 -10.21 1.50 1.49
C MET A 139 -11.29 1.68 0.42
N VAL A 140 -11.89 2.86 0.33
CA VAL A 140 -13.03 3.14 -0.57
C VAL A 140 -12.56 3.53 -1.96
N LEU A 141 -11.58 4.43 -2.06
CA LEU A 141 -11.15 5.05 -3.32
C LEU A 141 -9.68 4.77 -3.69
N GLY A 142 -8.94 4.04 -2.86
CA GLY A 142 -7.51 3.82 -3.05
C GLY A 142 -6.65 5.07 -2.79
N ASP A 143 -7.20 6.07 -2.11
CA ASP A 143 -6.51 7.32 -1.84
C ASP A 143 -5.75 7.25 -0.49
N THR A 144 -4.44 7.08 -0.58
CA THR A 144 -3.56 6.96 0.59
C THR A 144 -2.85 8.26 0.96
N SER A 145 -3.27 9.39 0.38
CA SER A 145 -2.58 10.68 0.53
C SER A 145 -2.57 11.22 1.97
N LYS A 146 -3.61 10.93 2.76
CA LYS A 146 -3.71 11.32 4.18
C LYS A 146 -2.97 10.39 5.16
N GLN A 147 -2.46 9.26 4.70
CA GLN A 147 -1.82 8.30 5.57
C GLN A 147 -0.40 8.71 5.91
N SER A 148 -0.09 8.78 7.20
CA SER A 148 1.27 8.99 7.68
C SER A 148 2.19 7.82 7.33
N VAL A 149 3.49 8.07 7.30
CA VAL A 149 4.50 7.02 7.06
C VAL A 149 4.43 5.96 8.16
N GLU A 150 4.23 6.37 9.40
CA GLU A 150 4.09 5.47 10.55
C GLU A 150 2.88 4.57 10.44
N PHE A 151 1.74 5.13 10.05
CA PHE A 151 0.53 4.33 9.84
C PHE A 151 0.69 3.34 8.69
N LYS A 152 1.30 3.75 7.57
CA LYS A 152 1.65 2.84 6.46
C LYS A 152 2.56 1.70 6.92
N ASN A 153 3.55 2.00 7.76
CA ASN A 153 4.44 1.00 8.33
C ASN A 153 3.70 0.04 9.27
N SER A 154 2.79 0.55 10.11
CA SER A 154 1.96 -0.29 10.97
C SER A 154 1.06 -1.24 10.16
N MET A 155 0.40 -0.73 9.12
CA MET A 155 -0.39 -1.55 8.18
C MET A 155 0.45 -2.60 7.47
N ARG A 156 1.70 -2.26 7.13
CA ARG A 156 2.63 -3.18 6.47
C ARG A 156 3.10 -4.28 7.41
N ARG A 157 3.52 -3.95 8.62
CA ARG A 157 3.99 -4.91 9.64
C ARG A 157 2.89 -5.82 10.17
N SER A 158 1.64 -5.35 10.19
CA SER A 158 0.48 -6.15 10.55
C SER A 158 -0.04 -7.04 9.41
N GLY A 159 0.48 -6.90 8.18
CA GLY A 159 -0.02 -7.62 7.00
C GLY A 159 -1.35 -7.10 6.45
N LEU A 160 -1.79 -5.92 6.89
CA LEU A 160 -3.07 -5.29 6.48
C LEU A 160 -2.93 -4.30 5.30
N THR A 161 -1.73 -4.19 4.69
CA THR A 161 -1.47 -3.25 3.58
C THR A 161 -2.47 -3.40 2.42
N HIS A 162 -2.95 -4.61 2.16
CA HIS A 162 -3.91 -4.87 1.08
C HIS A 162 -5.29 -4.24 1.31
N LEU A 163 -5.64 -3.87 2.56
CA LEU A 163 -6.88 -3.15 2.88
C LEU A 163 -6.82 -1.67 2.51
N VAL A 164 -5.62 -1.10 2.44
CA VAL A 164 -5.40 0.32 2.14
C VAL A 164 -5.51 0.61 0.64
N ALA A 165 -5.21 -0.37 -0.19
CA ALA A 165 -5.46 -0.32 -1.62
C ALA A 165 -6.82 -0.97 -1.91
N VAL A 166 -7.56 -0.45 -2.89
CA VAL A 166 -8.80 -1.12 -3.29
C VAL A 166 -8.48 -2.52 -3.76
N SER A 167 -8.97 -3.48 -2.99
CA SER A 167 -8.72 -4.90 -3.21
C SER A 167 -9.77 -5.52 -4.13
N GLY A 168 -9.46 -6.70 -4.68
CA GLY A 168 -10.46 -7.49 -5.41
C GLY A 168 -11.70 -7.82 -4.55
N ALA A 169 -11.52 -7.99 -3.24
CA ALA A 169 -12.62 -8.22 -2.31
C ALA A 169 -13.53 -6.98 -2.18
N ASN A 170 -12.96 -5.77 -2.09
CA ASN A 170 -13.75 -4.53 -2.05
C ASN A 170 -14.55 -4.36 -3.35
N PHE A 171 -13.92 -4.68 -4.50
CA PHE A 171 -14.61 -4.67 -5.78
C PHE A 171 -15.75 -5.67 -5.83
N ALA A 172 -15.55 -6.89 -5.33
CA ALA A 172 -16.59 -7.91 -5.24
C ALA A 172 -17.74 -7.50 -4.30
N LEU A 173 -17.43 -6.88 -3.15
CA LEU A 173 -18.43 -6.35 -2.22
C LEU A 173 -19.30 -5.27 -2.85
N VAL A 174 -18.69 -4.28 -3.52
CA VAL A 174 -19.43 -3.23 -4.23
C VAL A 174 -20.25 -3.84 -5.36
N SER A 175 -19.68 -4.80 -6.13
CA SER A 175 -20.41 -5.48 -7.20
C SER A 175 -21.64 -6.22 -6.69
N ALA A 176 -21.49 -6.98 -5.61
CA ALA A 176 -22.57 -7.73 -4.98
C ALA A 176 -23.65 -6.77 -4.42
N PHE A 177 -23.24 -5.69 -3.78
CA PHE A 177 -24.15 -4.67 -3.27
C PHE A 177 -24.93 -3.99 -4.39
N VAL A 178 -24.25 -3.58 -5.48
CA VAL A 178 -24.91 -2.96 -6.63
C VAL A 178 -25.89 -3.94 -7.28
N LEU A 179 -25.47 -5.20 -7.50
CA LEU A 179 -26.35 -6.21 -8.10
C LEU A 179 -27.58 -6.48 -7.21
N TRP A 180 -27.38 -6.53 -5.89
CA TRP A 180 -28.46 -6.66 -4.92
C TRP A 180 -29.40 -5.46 -4.96
N MET A 181 -28.88 -4.24 -5.01
CA MET A 181 -29.70 -3.04 -5.13
C MET A 181 -30.47 -2.98 -6.45
N MET A 182 -29.85 -3.39 -7.56
CA MET A 182 -30.48 -3.40 -8.88
C MET A 182 -31.66 -4.37 -8.99
N GLN A 183 -31.76 -5.39 -8.12
CA GLN A 183 -32.93 -6.27 -8.12
C GLN A 183 -34.24 -5.58 -7.73
N PHE A 184 -34.17 -4.50 -6.95
CA PHE A 184 -35.35 -3.72 -6.56
C PHE A 184 -35.74 -2.70 -7.65
N LEU A 185 -34.82 -2.29 -8.51
CA LEU A 185 -35.04 -1.31 -9.56
C LEU A 185 -35.46 -1.95 -10.89
N PHE A 186 -34.96 -3.13 -11.17
CA PHE A 186 -35.16 -3.82 -12.46
C PHE A 186 -35.68 -5.24 -12.27
N ALA A 187 -36.83 -5.56 -12.86
CA ALA A 187 -37.42 -6.91 -12.83
C ALA A 187 -36.61 -7.88 -13.73
N ARG A 188 -36.18 -7.43 -14.90
CA ARG A 188 -35.50 -8.30 -15.90
C ARG A 188 -34.00 -8.39 -15.63
N MET A 189 -33.46 -9.63 -15.59
CA MET A 189 -32.05 -9.90 -15.34
C MET A 189 -31.08 -9.16 -16.28
N LYS A 190 -31.44 -9.01 -17.56
CA LYS A 190 -30.61 -8.29 -18.54
C LYS A 190 -30.34 -6.84 -18.10
N PHE A 191 -31.36 -6.12 -17.63
CA PHE A 191 -31.18 -4.75 -17.16
C PHE A 191 -30.38 -4.67 -15.85
N ARG A 192 -30.56 -5.66 -14.93
CA ARG A 192 -29.75 -5.73 -13.71
C ARG A 192 -28.27 -5.89 -14.05
N LEU A 193 -27.93 -6.84 -14.94
CA LEU A 193 -26.55 -7.09 -15.34
C LEU A 193 -25.95 -5.87 -16.06
N SER A 194 -26.70 -5.24 -16.96
CA SER A 194 -26.22 -4.04 -17.69
C SER A 194 -25.99 -2.88 -16.72
N ALA A 195 -26.93 -2.59 -15.81
CA ALA A 195 -26.79 -1.54 -14.83
C ALA A 195 -25.62 -1.81 -13.88
N THR A 196 -25.44 -3.05 -13.44
CA THR A 196 -24.30 -3.46 -12.64
C THR A 196 -22.98 -3.25 -13.39
N ALA A 197 -22.91 -3.66 -14.67
CA ALA A 197 -21.71 -3.46 -15.50
C ALA A 197 -21.36 -1.97 -15.63
N ILE A 198 -22.36 -1.12 -15.92
CA ILE A 198 -22.15 0.33 -16.02
C ILE A 198 -21.67 0.90 -14.66
N SER A 199 -22.29 0.50 -13.56
CA SER A 199 -21.88 0.94 -12.21
C SER A 199 -20.46 0.52 -11.88
N LEU A 200 -20.04 -0.68 -12.30
CA LEU A 200 -18.67 -1.16 -12.09
C LEU A 200 -17.64 -0.41 -12.96
N ILE A 201 -18.00 -0.04 -14.19
CA ILE A 201 -17.15 0.80 -15.04
C ILE A 201 -16.97 2.18 -14.38
N ALA A 202 -18.06 2.78 -13.89
CA ALA A 202 -18.02 4.05 -13.15
C ALA A 202 -17.18 3.92 -11.86
N PHE A 203 -17.30 2.81 -11.15
CA PHE A 203 -16.48 2.53 -9.97
C PHE A 203 -14.99 2.40 -10.30
N ILE A 204 -14.62 1.71 -11.40
CA ILE A 204 -13.23 1.61 -11.85
C ILE A 204 -12.67 3.02 -12.16
N ALA A 205 -13.46 3.84 -12.84
CA ALA A 205 -13.06 5.22 -13.15
C ALA A 205 -12.86 6.06 -11.87
N LEU A 206 -13.71 5.87 -10.86
CA LEU A 206 -13.64 6.56 -9.57
C LEU A 206 -12.42 6.14 -8.75
N VAL A 207 -12.17 4.82 -8.65
CA VAL A 207 -11.06 4.25 -7.86
C VAL A 207 -9.71 4.43 -8.53
N ARG A 208 -9.68 4.64 -9.84
CA ARG A 208 -8.51 4.61 -10.74
C ARG A 208 -8.08 3.18 -11.08
N PRO A 209 -7.67 2.93 -12.31
CA PRO A 209 -7.22 1.60 -12.73
C PRO A 209 -5.88 1.25 -12.07
N SER A 210 -5.93 0.37 -11.09
CA SER A 210 -4.76 -0.31 -10.51
C SER A 210 -4.71 -1.76 -10.98
N PRO A 211 -3.56 -2.44 -10.92
CA PRO A 211 -3.44 -3.85 -11.29
C PRO A 211 -4.47 -4.74 -10.58
N SER A 212 -4.71 -4.51 -9.31
CA SER A 212 -5.69 -5.26 -8.50
C SER A 212 -7.12 -5.01 -8.95
N VAL A 213 -7.48 -3.75 -9.25
CA VAL A 213 -8.82 -3.36 -9.71
C VAL A 213 -9.08 -3.91 -11.12
N LEU A 214 -8.12 -3.81 -12.04
CA LEU A 214 -8.27 -4.32 -13.41
C LEU A 214 -8.49 -5.83 -13.44
N ARG A 215 -7.75 -6.60 -12.60
CA ARG A 215 -7.97 -8.03 -12.49
C ARG A 215 -9.34 -8.35 -11.89
N ALA A 216 -9.73 -7.68 -10.80
CA ALA A 216 -11.04 -7.86 -10.18
C ALA A 216 -12.18 -7.54 -11.16
N ALA A 217 -12.02 -6.48 -11.96
CA ALA A 217 -12.94 -6.12 -13.03
C ALA A 217 -13.04 -7.20 -14.11
N ALA A 218 -11.89 -7.74 -14.55
CA ALA A 218 -11.87 -8.83 -15.53
C ALA A 218 -12.58 -10.09 -14.99
N MET A 219 -12.31 -10.48 -13.74
CA MET A 219 -13.01 -11.60 -13.11
C MET A 219 -14.52 -11.33 -12.96
N ALA A 220 -14.90 -10.13 -12.53
CA ALA A 220 -16.31 -9.76 -12.41
C ALA A 220 -17.02 -9.76 -13.76
N ALA A 221 -16.36 -9.31 -14.82
CA ALA A 221 -16.91 -9.36 -16.19
C ALA A 221 -17.18 -10.82 -16.63
N VAL A 222 -16.23 -11.71 -16.38
CA VAL A 222 -16.44 -13.15 -16.70
C VAL A 222 -17.61 -13.74 -15.90
N LEU A 223 -17.71 -13.42 -14.61
CA LEU A 223 -18.81 -13.89 -13.77
C LEU A 223 -20.16 -13.31 -14.17
N LEU A 224 -20.23 -12.04 -14.57
CA LEU A 224 -21.45 -11.41 -15.08
C LEU A 224 -21.90 -12.06 -16.39
N VAL A 225 -20.96 -12.34 -17.31
CA VAL A 225 -21.26 -13.08 -18.56
C VAL A 225 -21.74 -14.49 -18.26
N ALA A 226 -21.10 -15.21 -17.35
CA ALA A 226 -21.51 -16.56 -16.94
C ALA A 226 -22.93 -16.58 -16.33
N GLN A 227 -23.29 -15.57 -15.54
CA GLN A 227 -24.65 -15.40 -15.00
C GLN A 227 -25.68 -15.16 -16.10
N GLY A 228 -25.32 -14.37 -17.11
CA GLY A 228 -26.19 -14.08 -18.27
C GLY A 228 -26.41 -15.29 -19.17
N THR A 229 -25.42 -16.17 -19.31
CA THR A 229 -25.46 -17.34 -20.20
C THR A 229 -25.88 -18.65 -19.52
N LYS A 230 -26.12 -18.65 -18.20
CA LYS A 230 -26.43 -19.83 -17.37
C LYS A 230 -25.39 -20.95 -17.47
N LYS A 231 -24.19 -20.69 -17.98
CA LYS A 231 -23.06 -21.62 -18.02
C LYS A 231 -22.41 -21.75 -16.64
N GLY A 232 -21.73 -22.87 -16.42
CA GLY A 232 -21.09 -23.19 -15.13
C GLY A 232 -20.19 -22.05 -14.60
N ARG A 233 -20.14 -21.90 -13.27
CA ARG A 233 -19.42 -20.83 -12.57
C ARG A 233 -18.04 -21.31 -12.10
N ASP A 234 -17.24 -21.85 -13.02
CA ASP A 234 -15.92 -22.32 -12.65
C ASP A 234 -14.97 -21.14 -12.41
N SER A 235 -14.59 -20.94 -11.17
CA SER A 235 -13.80 -19.80 -10.74
C SER A 235 -12.34 -19.86 -11.23
N LEU A 236 -11.81 -21.06 -11.45
CA LEU A 236 -10.41 -21.24 -11.88
C LEU A 236 -10.19 -20.85 -13.33
N PRO A 237 -11.01 -21.27 -14.31
CA PRO A 237 -10.96 -20.76 -15.69
C PRO A 237 -11.17 -19.24 -15.76
N ALA A 238 -12.08 -18.69 -14.89
CA ALA A 238 -12.29 -17.26 -14.81
C ALA A 238 -11.03 -16.50 -14.37
N LEU A 239 -10.29 -17.04 -13.40
CA LEU A 239 -9.01 -16.48 -12.96
C LEU A 239 -7.98 -16.51 -14.10
N GLY A 240 -7.84 -17.65 -14.80
CA GLY A 240 -6.92 -17.80 -15.92
C GLY A 240 -7.23 -16.82 -17.05
N PHE A 241 -8.49 -16.66 -17.42
CA PHE A 241 -8.92 -15.68 -18.42
C PHE A 241 -8.63 -14.26 -17.99
N ALA A 242 -8.93 -13.89 -16.74
CA ALA A 242 -8.66 -12.56 -16.21
C ALA A 242 -7.17 -12.23 -16.20
N MET A 243 -6.31 -13.21 -15.87
CA MET A 243 -4.86 -13.06 -15.94
C MET A 243 -4.38 -12.80 -17.37
N ALA A 244 -4.84 -13.63 -18.31
CA ALA A 244 -4.49 -13.50 -19.73
C ALA A 244 -4.94 -12.14 -20.28
N ALA A 245 -6.19 -11.75 -20.04
CA ALA A 245 -6.74 -10.47 -20.50
C ALA A 245 -5.95 -9.27 -19.97
N VAL A 246 -5.61 -9.25 -18.68
CA VAL A 246 -4.85 -8.15 -18.08
C VAL A 246 -3.43 -8.08 -18.63
N VAL A 247 -2.75 -9.22 -18.82
CA VAL A 247 -1.38 -9.28 -19.37
C VAL A 247 -1.35 -8.91 -20.86
N VAL A 248 -2.36 -9.28 -21.62
CA VAL A 248 -2.48 -8.90 -23.06
C VAL A 248 -2.68 -7.39 -23.18
N VAL A 249 -3.54 -6.79 -22.36
CA VAL A 249 -3.79 -5.33 -22.38
C VAL A 249 -2.58 -4.55 -21.88
N ASP A 250 -1.95 -4.98 -20.81
CA ASP A 250 -0.76 -4.37 -20.24
C ASP A 250 0.30 -5.42 -19.88
N PRO A 251 1.25 -5.73 -20.78
CA PRO A 251 2.29 -6.74 -20.55
C PRO A 251 3.20 -6.46 -19.35
N TRP A 252 3.23 -5.22 -18.84
CA TRP A 252 3.99 -4.88 -17.63
C TRP A 252 3.45 -5.54 -16.36
N GLN A 253 2.17 -5.93 -16.38
CA GLN A 253 1.55 -6.61 -15.24
C GLN A 253 2.21 -7.97 -14.94
N ALA A 254 2.74 -8.65 -15.94
CA ALA A 254 3.45 -9.92 -15.75
C ALA A 254 4.70 -9.81 -14.85
N ARG A 255 5.22 -8.60 -14.64
CA ARG A 255 6.37 -8.31 -13.74
C ARG A 255 5.98 -7.50 -12.51
N ASP A 256 4.71 -7.18 -12.37
CA ASP A 256 4.21 -6.39 -11.24
C ASP A 256 3.98 -7.30 -10.02
N ALA A 257 4.69 -7.00 -8.94
CA ALA A 257 4.59 -7.78 -7.70
C ALA A 257 3.17 -7.70 -7.10
N GLY A 258 2.49 -6.58 -7.22
CA GLY A 258 1.11 -6.42 -6.77
C GLY A 258 0.14 -7.31 -7.55
N PHE A 259 0.36 -7.45 -8.88
CA PHE A 259 -0.40 -8.38 -9.71
C PHE A 259 -0.14 -9.82 -9.30
N ALA A 260 1.12 -10.22 -9.11
CA ALA A 260 1.50 -11.58 -8.70
C ALA A 260 0.92 -11.93 -7.32
N LEU A 261 1.04 -11.04 -6.33
CA LEU A 261 0.44 -11.22 -5.00
C LEU A 261 -1.07 -11.44 -5.08
N SER A 262 -1.73 -10.67 -5.92
CA SER A 262 -3.17 -10.74 -6.04
C SER A 262 -3.66 -12.01 -6.74
N VAL A 263 -2.92 -12.49 -7.75
CA VAL A 263 -3.20 -13.78 -8.41
C VAL A 263 -2.97 -14.93 -7.43
N LEU A 264 -1.85 -14.92 -6.71
CA LEU A 264 -1.54 -15.95 -5.71
C LEU A 264 -2.54 -15.99 -4.56
N ALA A 265 -2.96 -14.82 -4.05
CA ALA A 265 -3.99 -14.77 -3.02
C ALA A 265 -5.29 -15.40 -3.52
N THR A 266 -5.73 -15.06 -4.74
CA THR A 266 -6.95 -15.63 -5.32
C THR A 266 -6.81 -17.12 -5.59
N ALA A 267 -5.67 -17.59 -6.11
CA ALA A 267 -5.39 -19.01 -6.30
C ALA A 267 -5.40 -19.75 -4.95
N GLY A 268 -4.79 -19.21 -3.92
CA GLY A 268 -4.82 -19.77 -2.57
C GLY A 268 -6.24 -19.90 -2.02
N LEU A 269 -7.07 -18.87 -2.22
CA LEU A 269 -8.48 -18.89 -1.82
C LEU A 269 -9.29 -19.95 -2.58
N LEU A 270 -9.02 -20.15 -3.86
CA LEU A 270 -9.78 -21.12 -4.68
C LEU A 270 -9.31 -22.55 -4.49
N LEU A 271 -8.01 -22.77 -4.37
CA LEU A 271 -7.42 -24.13 -4.35
C LEU A 271 -7.18 -24.64 -2.94
N PHE A 272 -6.72 -23.80 -2.03
CA PHE A 272 -6.25 -24.23 -0.72
C PHE A 272 -7.24 -23.95 0.41
N ALA A 273 -7.99 -22.84 0.38
CA ALA A 273 -8.93 -22.53 1.45
C ALA A 273 -10.03 -23.59 1.62
N PRO A 274 -10.66 -24.18 0.56
CA PRO A 274 -11.65 -25.24 0.75
C PRO A 274 -11.09 -26.47 1.48
N VAL A 275 -9.90 -26.91 1.08
CA VAL A 275 -9.22 -28.05 1.72
C VAL A 275 -8.87 -27.74 3.18
N LEU A 276 -8.49 -26.49 3.45
CA LEU A 276 -8.16 -26.04 4.79
C LEU A 276 -9.42 -25.95 5.68
N ILE A 277 -10.54 -25.48 5.14
CA ILE A 277 -11.84 -25.46 5.85
C ILE A 277 -12.22 -26.89 6.28
N GLU A 278 -12.17 -27.85 5.36
CA GLU A 278 -12.50 -29.24 5.65
C GLU A 278 -11.62 -29.78 6.79
N LYS A 279 -10.31 -29.57 6.71
CA LYS A 279 -9.37 -30.04 7.75
C LYS A 279 -9.53 -29.36 9.09
N LEU A 280 -9.72 -28.03 9.09
CA LEU A 280 -9.90 -27.27 10.32
C LEU A 280 -11.25 -27.58 10.99
N SER A 281 -12.30 -27.90 10.23
CA SER A 281 -13.63 -28.23 10.73
C SER A 281 -13.65 -29.51 11.56
N ILE A 282 -12.61 -30.37 11.45
CA ILE A 282 -12.45 -31.57 12.29
C ILE A 282 -12.14 -31.16 13.76
N HIS A 283 -11.44 -30.01 13.96
CA HIS A 283 -10.94 -29.61 15.27
C HIS A 283 -11.55 -28.29 15.79
N LEU A 284 -12.15 -27.50 14.91
CA LEU A 284 -12.70 -26.17 15.20
C LEU A 284 -14.17 -26.09 14.78
N PRO A 285 -14.97 -25.23 15.42
CA PRO A 285 -16.31 -24.93 14.94
C PRO A 285 -16.27 -24.46 13.48
N GLY A 286 -17.19 -24.94 12.65
CA GLY A 286 -17.19 -24.70 11.20
C GLY A 286 -17.13 -23.21 10.82
N LYS A 287 -17.79 -22.32 11.58
CA LYS A 287 -17.70 -20.86 11.38
C LYS A 287 -16.28 -20.32 11.59
N LEU A 288 -15.57 -20.85 12.57
CA LEU A 288 -14.18 -20.43 12.86
C LEU A 288 -13.22 -21.00 11.79
N ALA A 289 -13.42 -22.22 11.35
CA ALA A 289 -12.66 -22.81 10.23
C ALA A 289 -12.83 -21.98 8.94
N GLN A 290 -14.06 -21.58 8.61
CA GLN A 290 -14.37 -20.74 7.45
C GLN A 290 -13.75 -19.34 7.58
N ALA A 291 -13.66 -18.77 8.77
CA ALA A 291 -13.07 -17.46 9.01
C ALA A 291 -11.52 -17.48 8.95
N LEU A 292 -10.89 -18.57 9.42
CA LEU A 292 -9.44 -18.71 9.47
C LEU A 292 -8.82 -19.15 8.13
N ALA A 293 -9.50 -20.00 7.38
CA ALA A 293 -8.93 -20.59 6.17
C ALA A 293 -8.54 -19.57 5.09
N PRO A 294 -9.34 -18.54 4.76
CA PRO A 294 -8.96 -17.55 3.75
C PRO A 294 -7.68 -16.77 4.09
N PRO A 295 -7.52 -16.14 5.27
CA PRO A 295 -6.30 -15.42 5.59
C PRO A 295 -5.07 -16.32 5.67
N ILE A 296 -5.19 -17.57 6.14
CA ILE A 296 -4.09 -18.54 6.14
C ILE A 296 -3.71 -18.88 4.70
N ALA A 297 -4.67 -19.23 3.86
CA ALA A 297 -4.44 -19.58 2.46
C ALA A 297 -3.74 -18.45 1.69
N ALA A 298 -4.25 -17.23 1.83
CA ALA A 298 -3.64 -16.04 1.21
C ALA A 298 -2.23 -15.81 1.74
N THR A 299 -1.99 -15.90 3.05
CA THR A 299 -0.66 -15.73 3.64
C THR A 299 0.33 -16.78 3.12
N VAL A 300 -0.04 -18.04 3.07
CA VAL A 300 0.83 -19.13 2.58
C VAL A 300 1.23 -18.91 1.13
N PHE A 301 0.27 -18.59 0.26
CA PHE A 301 0.54 -18.41 -1.17
C PHE A 301 1.31 -17.12 -1.47
N CYS A 302 1.08 -16.06 -0.71
CA CYS A 302 1.73 -14.77 -0.92
C CYS A 302 3.09 -14.65 -0.22
N SER A 303 3.36 -15.48 0.80
CA SER A 303 4.57 -15.37 1.63
C SER A 303 5.89 -15.35 0.85
N PRO A 304 6.13 -16.16 -0.21
CA PRO A 304 7.38 -16.10 -0.96
C PRO A 304 7.64 -14.71 -1.58
N ILE A 305 6.61 -14.11 -2.16
CA ILE A 305 6.74 -12.79 -2.77
C ILE A 305 6.82 -11.70 -1.70
N ILE A 306 6.05 -11.81 -0.60
CA ILE A 306 6.12 -10.87 0.51
C ILE A 306 7.55 -10.83 1.08
N VAL A 307 8.15 -11.98 1.35
CA VAL A 307 9.53 -12.05 1.87
C VAL A 307 10.54 -11.53 0.85
N ALA A 308 10.37 -11.86 -0.43
CA ALA A 308 11.24 -11.30 -1.48
C ALA A 308 11.25 -9.78 -1.52
N LEU A 309 10.09 -9.15 -1.26
CA LEU A 309 9.93 -7.69 -1.31
C LEU A 309 10.30 -6.99 -0.01
N SER A 310 9.92 -7.57 1.13
CA SER A 310 10.01 -6.91 2.44
C SER A 310 11.15 -7.41 3.32
N GLY A 311 11.67 -8.61 3.05
CA GLY A 311 12.69 -9.26 3.89
C GLY A 311 12.14 -9.78 5.22
N TYR A 312 10.82 -9.82 5.42
CA TYR A 312 10.22 -10.36 6.65
C TYR A 312 8.85 -10.99 6.41
N LEU A 313 8.46 -11.87 7.33
CA LEU A 313 7.12 -12.42 7.47
C LEU A 313 6.52 -11.95 8.78
N ALA A 314 5.24 -11.56 8.77
CA ALA A 314 4.52 -11.12 9.96
C ALA A 314 3.58 -12.25 10.44
N PRO A 315 3.91 -13.00 11.51
CA PRO A 315 3.07 -14.09 11.99
C PRO A 315 1.69 -13.62 12.45
N MET A 316 1.62 -12.40 13.01
CA MET A 316 0.37 -11.78 13.45
C MET A 316 -0.58 -11.39 12.30
N SER A 317 -0.14 -11.47 11.05
CA SER A 317 -0.97 -11.09 9.89
C SER A 317 -2.28 -11.89 9.79
N VAL A 318 -2.26 -13.19 10.11
CA VAL A 318 -3.47 -14.03 10.08
C VAL A 318 -4.49 -13.56 11.11
N ILE A 319 -4.05 -13.31 12.34
CA ILE A 319 -4.92 -12.84 13.44
C ILE A 319 -5.43 -11.43 13.13
N ALA A 320 -4.54 -10.54 12.68
CA ALA A 320 -4.91 -9.17 12.31
C ALA A 320 -5.98 -9.15 11.19
N ASN A 321 -5.82 -10.00 10.18
CA ASN A 321 -6.81 -10.13 9.11
C ASN A 321 -8.14 -10.69 9.59
N LEU A 322 -8.13 -11.70 10.46
CA LEU A 322 -9.34 -12.26 11.05
C LEU A 322 -10.11 -11.19 11.86
N LEU A 323 -9.40 -10.43 12.69
CA LEU A 323 -10.00 -9.37 13.51
C LEU A 323 -10.49 -8.17 12.67
N ALA A 324 -9.79 -7.84 11.58
CA ALA A 324 -10.16 -6.74 10.69
C ALA A 324 -11.32 -7.09 9.75
N ALA A 325 -11.50 -8.36 9.39
CA ALA A 325 -12.46 -8.82 8.39
C ALA A 325 -13.90 -8.30 8.58
N PRO A 326 -14.50 -8.31 9.79
CA PRO A 326 -15.90 -7.86 9.98
C PRO A 326 -16.07 -6.36 9.71
N PHE A 327 -15.02 -5.55 9.81
CA PHE A 327 -15.06 -4.11 9.63
C PHE A 327 -14.89 -3.67 8.17
N VAL A 328 -14.41 -4.54 7.29
CA VAL A 328 -14.11 -4.20 5.89
C VAL A 328 -15.39 -3.90 5.11
N ALA A 329 -16.41 -4.76 5.19
CA ALA A 329 -17.63 -4.60 4.42
C ALA A 329 -18.41 -3.32 4.77
N PRO A 330 -18.66 -2.98 6.05
CA PRO A 330 -19.29 -1.72 6.42
C PRO A 330 -18.55 -0.50 5.90
N ILE A 331 -17.21 -0.45 6.06
CA ILE A 331 -16.41 0.69 5.58
C ILE A 331 -16.50 0.80 4.05
N THR A 332 -16.40 -0.32 3.34
CA THR A 332 -16.41 -0.31 1.86
C THR A 332 -17.76 0.12 1.32
N ILE A 333 -18.86 -0.45 1.81
CA ILE A 333 -20.20 -0.18 1.28
C ILE A 333 -20.68 1.21 1.69
N VAL A 334 -20.68 1.50 2.98
CA VAL A 334 -21.17 2.80 3.49
C VAL A 334 -20.23 3.93 3.04
N GLY A 335 -18.92 3.68 3.00
CA GLY A 335 -17.94 4.64 2.49
C GLY A 335 -18.12 4.94 1.01
N PHE A 336 -18.47 3.94 0.20
CA PHE A 336 -18.80 4.15 -1.22
C PHE A 336 -20.07 5.01 -1.38
N ILE A 337 -21.11 4.74 -0.60
CA ILE A 337 -22.33 5.56 -0.58
C ILE A 337 -21.99 6.99 -0.15
N ALA A 338 -21.22 7.16 0.94
CA ALA A 338 -20.78 8.46 1.41
C ALA A 338 -19.99 9.23 0.34
N ALA A 339 -19.11 8.53 -0.38
CA ALA A 339 -18.35 9.14 -1.48
C ALA A 339 -19.27 9.69 -2.56
N LEU A 340 -20.27 8.93 -3.00
CA LEU A 340 -21.24 9.37 -4.01
C LEU A 340 -22.04 10.59 -3.58
N PHE A 341 -22.41 10.67 -2.31
CA PHE A 341 -23.16 11.81 -1.77
C PHE A 341 -22.29 13.04 -1.48
N SER A 342 -20.99 12.90 -1.37
CA SER A 342 -20.08 13.96 -0.90
C SER A 342 -20.14 15.28 -1.70
N PRO A 343 -20.35 15.30 -3.05
CA PRO A 343 -20.37 16.57 -3.80
C PRO A 343 -21.70 17.35 -3.69
N PHE A 344 -22.82 16.67 -3.45
CA PHE A 344 -24.15 17.30 -3.50
C PHE A 344 -24.96 17.21 -2.20
N ALA A 345 -24.59 16.32 -1.30
CA ALA A 345 -25.22 16.18 0.01
C ALA A 345 -24.17 15.93 1.11
N PRO A 346 -23.29 16.90 1.39
CA PRO A 346 -22.14 16.71 2.32
C PRO A 346 -22.60 16.36 3.74
N LEU A 347 -23.77 16.83 4.18
CA LEU A 347 -24.31 16.49 5.50
C LEU A 347 -24.60 14.99 5.61
N ILE A 348 -25.26 14.40 4.62
CA ILE A 348 -25.52 12.95 4.58
C ILE A 348 -24.20 12.18 4.57
N SER A 349 -23.24 12.61 3.75
CA SER A 349 -21.92 12.02 3.69
C SER A 349 -21.21 12.07 5.04
N THR A 350 -21.27 13.20 5.75
CA THR A 350 -20.67 13.36 7.08
C THR A 350 -21.27 12.40 8.10
N VAL A 351 -22.59 12.24 8.12
CA VAL A 351 -23.27 11.27 9.00
C VAL A 351 -22.82 9.83 8.69
N LEU A 352 -22.81 9.46 7.42
CA LEU A 352 -22.36 8.12 7.01
C LEU A 352 -20.89 7.87 7.39
N ILE A 353 -20.03 8.86 7.20
CA ILE A 353 -18.62 8.78 7.57
C ILE A 353 -18.47 8.65 9.10
N TRP A 354 -19.27 9.38 9.87
CA TRP A 354 -19.24 9.28 11.33
C TRP A 354 -19.47 7.84 11.79
N PHE A 355 -20.45 7.14 11.22
CA PHE A 355 -20.70 5.73 11.54
C PHE A 355 -19.53 4.82 11.18
N ILE A 356 -18.87 5.01 10.05
CA ILE A 356 -17.77 4.13 9.62
C ILE A 356 -16.41 4.53 10.22
N ARG A 357 -16.29 5.66 10.90
CA ARG A 357 -15.08 6.02 11.64
C ARG A 357 -14.78 5.04 12.76
N PHE A 358 -15.81 4.50 13.43
CA PHE A 358 -15.62 3.50 14.46
C PHE A 358 -14.96 2.21 13.90
N PRO A 359 -15.52 1.51 12.90
CA PRO A 359 -14.87 0.34 12.33
C PRO A 359 -13.50 0.66 11.68
N ALA A 360 -13.31 1.85 11.10
CA ALA A 360 -12.01 2.27 10.59
C ALA A 360 -10.98 2.45 11.73
N GLY A 361 -11.40 3.02 12.85
CA GLY A 361 -10.60 3.11 14.06
C GLY A 361 -10.23 1.75 14.64
N ALA A 362 -11.16 0.80 14.62
CA ALA A 362 -10.89 -0.57 15.04
C ALA A 362 -9.79 -1.22 14.17
N ILE A 363 -9.85 -1.10 12.86
CA ILE A 363 -8.79 -1.60 11.96
C ILE A 363 -7.46 -0.90 12.26
N ALA A 364 -7.45 0.42 12.48
CA ALA A 364 -6.23 1.16 12.79
C ALA A 364 -5.61 0.70 14.12
N LEU A 365 -6.42 0.43 15.14
CA LEU A 365 -5.99 -0.15 16.43
C LEU A 365 -5.42 -1.54 16.25
N ILE A 366 -6.10 -2.42 15.51
CA ILE A 366 -5.63 -3.78 15.20
C ILE A 366 -4.28 -3.71 14.48
N ALA A 367 -4.13 -2.81 13.49
CA ALA A 367 -2.88 -2.63 12.77
C ALA A 367 -1.75 -2.19 13.70
N HIS A 368 -2.00 -1.22 14.58
CA HIS A 368 -1.02 -0.74 15.54
C HIS A 368 -0.64 -1.84 16.54
N TRP A 369 -1.62 -2.52 17.13
CA TRP A 369 -1.41 -3.63 18.04
C TRP A 369 -0.61 -4.77 17.38
N ALA A 370 -1.04 -5.25 16.20
CA ALA A 370 -0.36 -6.34 15.51
C ALA A 370 1.05 -5.95 15.03
N SER A 371 1.29 -4.68 14.73
CA SER A 371 2.61 -4.19 14.33
C SER A 371 3.63 -4.12 15.47
N SER A 372 3.19 -4.17 16.73
CA SER A 372 4.08 -4.20 17.91
C SER A 372 4.72 -5.57 18.14
N PHE A 373 4.17 -6.62 17.55
CA PHE A 373 4.74 -7.97 17.67
C PHE A 373 5.97 -8.13 16.76
N PRO A 374 6.90 -9.02 17.16
CA PRO A 374 8.08 -9.28 16.36
C PRO A 374 7.70 -9.86 15.01
N VAL A 375 8.45 -9.48 13.99
CA VAL A 375 8.37 -10.04 12.63
C VAL A 375 9.52 -11.00 12.42
N LEU A 376 9.28 -12.07 11.68
CA LEU A 376 10.32 -13.01 11.30
C LEU A 376 11.14 -12.39 10.17
N THR A 377 12.36 -11.94 10.47
CA THR A 377 13.27 -11.38 9.46
C THR A 377 13.92 -12.48 8.67
N LEU A 378 13.87 -12.38 7.35
CA LEU A 378 14.48 -13.28 6.39
C LEU A 378 15.27 -12.44 5.37
N GLN A 379 16.17 -13.10 4.62
CA GLN A 379 16.87 -12.40 3.57
C GLN A 379 15.91 -11.98 2.45
N SER A 380 15.92 -10.70 2.06
CA SER A 380 15.12 -10.20 0.95
C SER A 380 15.63 -10.68 -0.42
N GLY A 381 14.85 -10.49 -1.47
CA GLY A 381 15.22 -10.83 -2.84
C GLY A 381 15.05 -12.32 -3.17
N LYS A 382 15.85 -12.81 -4.12
CA LYS A 382 15.72 -14.16 -4.67
C LYS A 382 15.94 -15.27 -3.63
N ILE A 383 16.84 -15.07 -2.68
CA ILE A 383 17.17 -16.07 -1.66
C ILE A 383 15.99 -16.24 -0.71
N GLY A 384 15.42 -15.17 -0.17
CA GLY A 384 14.22 -15.25 0.68
C GLY A 384 13.03 -15.86 -0.04
N PHE A 385 12.83 -15.51 -1.32
CA PHE A 385 11.83 -16.17 -2.15
C PHE A 385 12.01 -17.67 -2.20
N LEU A 386 13.23 -18.14 -2.53
CA LEU A 386 13.53 -19.57 -2.66
C LEU A 386 13.37 -20.33 -1.33
N ILE A 387 13.83 -19.75 -0.22
CA ILE A 387 13.67 -20.38 1.11
C ILE A 387 12.20 -20.60 1.42
N VAL A 388 11.37 -19.56 1.31
CA VAL A 388 9.93 -19.65 1.66
C VAL A 388 9.17 -20.50 0.63
N ALA A 389 9.48 -20.38 -0.65
CA ALA A 389 8.85 -21.20 -1.69
C ALA A 389 9.18 -22.70 -1.52
N SER A 390 10.44 -23.03 -1.22
CA SER A 390 10.86 -24.43 -0.95
C SER A 390 10.20 -24.98 0.30
N PHE A 391 10.07 -24.17 1.36
CA PHE A 391 9.38 -24.56 2.58
C PHE A 391 7.87 -24.78 2.34
N THR A 392 7.20 -23.90 1.62
CA THR A 392 5.77 -24.04 1.30
C THR A 392 5.50 -25.24 0.40
N LEU A 393 6.33 -25.47 -0.61
CA LEU A 393 6.24 -26.63 -1.50
C LEU A 393 6.56 -27.93 -0.75
N GLY A 394 7.64 -27.93 0.04
CA GLY A 394 8.03 -29.07 0.86
C GLY A 394 6.92 -29.49 1.86
N SER A 395 6.30 -28.52 2.53
CA SER A 395 5.21 -28.78 3.45
C SER A 395 3.96 -29.34 2.74
N TRP A 396 3.73 -28.95 1.48
CA TRP A 396 2.66 -29.51 0.66
C TRP A 396 2.94 -30.95 0.20
N LEU A 397 4.17 -31.23 -0.19
CA LEU A 397 4.61 -32.57 -0.59
C LEU A 397 4.58 -33.56 0.59
N LEU A 398 4.96 -33.08 1.78
CA LEU A 398 5.03 -33.88 3.01
C LEU A 398 3.68 -33.92 3.77
N LYS A 399 2.55 -34.00 3.08
CA LYS A 399 1.20 -33.98 3.67
C LYS A 399 0.98 -34.95 4.86
N LYS A 400 1.62 -36.12 4.84
CA LYS A 400 1.53 -37.10 5.91
C LYS A 400 2.11 -36.58 7.23
N TRP A 401 3.06 -35.65 7.20
CA TRP A 401 3.75 -35.08 8.34
C TRP A 401 3.21 -33.70 8.76
N PHE A 402 2.07 -33.29 8.24
CA PHE A 402 1.51 -31.93 8.38
C PHE A 402 1.43 -31.46 9.85
N LYS A 403 1.00 -32.32 10.78
CA LYS A 403 0.95 -31.98 12.22
C LYS A 403 2.36 -31.71 12.77
N HIS A 404 3.33 -32.53 12.44
CA HIS A 404 4.72 -32.38 12.89
C HIS A 404 5.37 -31.14 12.27
N ILE A 405 5.06 -30.83 11.00
CA ILE A 405 5.56 -29.64 10.32
C ILE A 405 4.98 -28.39 10.98
N ILE A 406 3.69 -28.35 11.33
CA ILE A 406 3.09 -27.21 12.04
C ILE A 406 3.77 -27.01 13.40
N VAL A 407 3.90 -28.07 14.21
CA VAL A 407 4.54 -27.98 15.53
C VAL A 407 5.98 -27.53 15.38
N PHE A 408 6.75 -28.12 14.47
CA PHE A 408 8.14 -27.76 14.21
C PHE A 408 8.27 -26.31 13.74
N THR A 409 7.37 -25.86 12.84
CA THR A 409 7.33 -24.47 12.38
C THR A 409 7.02 -23.49 13.52
N LEU A 410 6.06 -23.83 14.39
CA LEU A 410 5.75 -23.02 15.57
C LEU A 410 6.93 -22.96 16.54
N VAL A 411 7.58 -24.08 16.81
CA VAL A 411 8.77 -24.13 17.67
C VAL A 411 9.90 -23.28 17.07
N ILE A 412 10.17 -23.43 15.77
CA ILE A 412 11.17 -22.58 15.08
C ILE A 412 10.79 -21.11 15.15
N LEU A 413 9.54 -20.75 14.87
CA LEU A 413 9.06 -19.37 14.95
C LEU A 413 9.25 -18.79 16.35
N ILE A 414 8.86 -19.54 17.39
CA ILE A 414 9.02 -19.12 18.78
C ILE A 414 10.52 -19.01 19.13
N SER A 415 11.33 -19.99 18.70
CA SER A 415 12.78 -19.98 18.97
C SER A 415 13.46 -18.81 18.26
N ILE A 416 13.14 -18.55 16.98
CA ILE A 416 13.71 -17.42 16.25
C ILE A 416 13.25 -16.08 16.84
N THR A 417 11.98 -15.93 17.21
CA THR A 417 11.51 -14.70 17.86
C THR A 417 12.16 -14.52 19.24
N TRP A 418 12.50 -15.59 19.91
CA TRP A 418 13.21 -15.55 21.20
C TRP A 418 14.70 -15.21 20.99
N LEU A 419 15.37 -15.84 20.04
CA LEU A 419 16.77 -15.58 19.66
C LEU A 419 16.97 -14.18 19.05
N GLN A 420 15.98 -13.69 18.30
CA GLN A 420 16.00 -12.36 17.69
C GLN A 420 15.46 -11.26 18.64
N ARG A 421 15.29 -11.54 19.94
CA ARG A 421 14.98 -10.50 20.92
C ARG A 421 16.08 -9.46 20.90
N TRP A 422 15.78 -8.33 20.32
CA TRP A 422 16.64 -7.17 20.30
C TRP A 422 16.26 -6.23 21.48
N PRO A 423 17.23 -5.76 22.25
CA PRO A 423 18.64 -6.06 22.18
C PRO A 423 18.96 -7.43 22.79
N GLY A 424 19.98 -8.16 22.27
CA GLY A 424 20.55 -9.34 22.92
C GLY A 424 21.13 -8.98 24.29
N GLY A 425 21.40 -9.99 25.17
CA GLY A 425 21.73 -9.78 26.58
C GLY A 425 22.80 -8.71 26.87
N ASP A 426 24.06 -8.92 26.53
CA ASP A 426 25.17 -8.01 26.86
C ASP A 426 25.57 -7.08 25.70
N TRP A 427 24.56 -6.30 25.21
CA TRP A 427 24.83 -5.34 24.17
C TRP A 427 25.67 -4.15 24.67
N GLN A 428 26.66 -3.74 23.90
CA GLN A 428 27.51 -2.59 24.20
C GLN A 428 27.12 -1.35 23.38
N VAL A 429 26.81 -1.57 22.10
CA VAL A 429 26.38 -0.51 21.18
C VAL A 429 25.15 -0.98 20.39
N ALA A 430 24.19 -0.11 20.21
CA ALA A 430 23.00 -0.37 19.41
C ALA A 430 22.74 0.79 18.45
N ASN A 431 22.45 0.47 17.20
CA ASN A 431 21.91 1.44 16.24
C ASN A 431 20.39 1.32 16.19
N CYS A 432 19.71 2.44 16.35
CA CYS A 432 18.26 2.51 16.27
C CYS A 432 17.77 2.56 14.83
N ASP A 433 16.76 1.77 14.51
CA ASP A 433 16.06 1.87 13.23
C ASP A 433 15.08 3.06 13.26
N ILE A 434 15.57 4.21 12.88
CA ILE A 434 14.88 5.51 12.90
C ILE A 434 14.53 6.04 11.50
N GLY A 435 14.73 5.22 10.45
CA GLY A 435 14.51 5.59 9.06
C GLY A 435 15.74 6.20 8.40
N GLN A 436 15.57 7.33 7.71
CA GLN A 436 16.70 8.06 7.09
C GLN A 436 17.34 9.01 8.10
N GLY A 437 18.30 8.53 8.84
CA GLY A 437 19.05 9.29 9.86
C GLY A 437 19.81 8.36 10.76
N ASP A 438 20.57 8.91 11.68
CA ASP A 438 21.42 8.19 12.59
C ASP A 438 20.93 8.32 14.02
N SER A 439 20.96 7.23 14.78
CA SER A 439 20.86 7.21 16.23
C SER A 439 21.62 6.01 16.76
N MET A 440 22.65 6.25 17.53
CA MET A 440 23.47 5.24 18.14
C MET A 440 23.40 5.35 19.67
N VAL A 441 23.26 4.24 20.34
CA VAL A 441 23.20 4.16 21.80
C VAL A 441 24.34 3.30 22.31
N ILE A 442 25.15 3.84 23.22
CA ILE A 442 26.23 3.13 23.90
C ILE A 442 25.73 2.78 25.32
N ASN A 443 25.73 1.51 25.65
CA ASN A 443 25.26 1.01 26.93
C ASN A 443 26.29 1.29 28.03
N LEU A 444 25.86 1.92 29.12
CA LEU A 444 26.65 2.15 30.32
C LEU A 444 26.25 1.23 31.48
N GLY A 445 25.32 0.31 31.26
CA GLY A 445 24.72 -0.49 32.31
C GLY A 445 23.67 0.27 33.14
N ASN A 446 22.96 -0.43 34.00
CA ASN A 446 21.96 0.15 34.91
C ASN A 446 20.93 1.06 34.26
N HIS A 447 20.41 0.70 33.07
CA HIS A 447 19.47 1.49 32.30
C HIS A 447 19.99 2.87 31.82
N ARG A 448 21.31 3.04 31.79
CA ARG A 448 21.98 4.27 31.34
C ARG A 448 22.63 4.08 29.98
N GLY A 449 22.57 5.08 29.13
CA GLY A 449 23.18 5.06 27.82
C GLY A 449 23.62 6.42 27.32
N ILE A 450 24.74 6.47 26.60
CA ILE A 450 25.11 7.64 25.80
C ILE A 450 24.38 7.54 24.47
N VAL A 451 23.70 8.61 24.08
CA VAL A 451 22.99 8.67 22.80
C VAL A 451 23.72 9.62 21.86
N ILE A 452 24.02 9.15 20.66
CA ILE A 452 24.65 9.93 19.60
C ILE A 452 23.69 10.05 18.44
N ASP A 453 23.22 11.25 18.17
CA ASP A 453 22.13 11.60 17.28
C ASP A 453 20.81 10.90 17.66
N VAL A 454 19.68 11.43 17.19
CA VAL A 454 18.34 10.98 17.58
C VAL A 454 17.38 10.89 16.39
N GLY A 455 17.93 10.98 15.21
CA GLY A 455 17.22 10.81 13.95
C GLY A 455 16.08 11.78 13.66
N PRO A 456 15.34 11.52 12.58
CA PRO A 456 14.27 12.40 12.13
C PRO A 456 12.90 12.09 12.77
N ASN A 457 12.75 10.90 13.40
CA ASN A 457 11.45 10.39 13.85
C ASN A 457 11.41 10.22 15.36
N PRO A 458 10.76 11.13 16.12
CA PRO A 458 10.67 11.06 17.56
C PRO A 458 10.03 9.76 18.09
N VAL A 459 9.04 9.22 17.36
CA VAL A 459 8.33 8.00 17.80
C VAL A 459 9.22 6.77 17.63
N ALA A 460 10.00 6.71 16.55
CA ALA A 460 10.95 5.61 16.33
C ALA A 460 12.07 5.64 17.37
N GLU A 461 12.60 6.84 17.67
CA GLU A 461 13.61 7.05 18.70
C GLU A 461 13.12 6.62 20.07
N ASP A 462 11.95 7.10 20.52
CA ASP A 462 11.39 6.71 21.82
C ASP A 462 11.16 5.19 21.92
N ARG A 463 10.70 4.56 20.83
CA ARG A 463 10.52 3.11 20.79
C ARG A 463 11.84 2.36 20.93
N CYS A 464 12.89 2.83 20.25
CA CYS A 464 14.22 2.25 20.35
C CYS A 464 14.77 2.35 21.76
N LEU A 465 14.80 3.54 22.34
CA LEU A 465 15.31 3.77 23.70
C LEU A 465 14.52 2.99 24.76
N LYS A 466 13.21 2.83 24.59
CA LYS A 466 12.38 1.95 25.45
C LYS A 466 12.75 0.47 25.28
N ALA A 467 12.94 0.01 24.04
CA ALA A 467 13.32 -1.37 23.78
C ALA A 467 14.71 -1.71 24.34
N LEU A 468 15.62 -0.74 24.32
CA LEU A 468 16.95 -0.82 24.93
C LEU A 468 16.91 -0.68 26.47
N GLY A 469 15.76 -0.34 27.04
CA GLY A 469 15.59 -0.17 28.48
C GLY A 469 16.25 1.10 29.03
N ILE A 470 16.57 2.10 28.19
CA ILE A 470 17.24 3.33 28.61
C ILE A 470 16.27 4.25 29.37
N LYS A 471 16.59 4.56 30.62
CA LYS A 471 15.85 5.47 31.49
C LYS A 471 16.62 6.76 31.78
N GLU A 472 17.94 6.73 31.64
CA GLU A 472 18.83 7.86 31.89
C GLU A 472 19.82 7.99 30.74
N ILE A 473 20.03 9.21 30.27
CA ILE A 473 20.97 9.58 29.20
C ILE A 473 21.98 10.57 29.80
N PRO A 474 23.07 10.09 30.42
CA PRO A 474 24.07 10.98 31.01
C PRO A 474 24.69 11.95 30.02
N LEU A 475 24.79 11.53 28.75
CA LEU A 475 25.35 12.32 27.67
C LEU A 475 24.58 12.10 26.37
N LEU A 476 24.03 13.18 25.82
CA LEU A 476 23.45 13.25 24.49
C LEU A 476 24.38 14.05 23.58
N ILE A 477 24.83 13.44 22.50
CA ILE A 477 25.72 14.08 21.51
C ILE A 477 24.93 14.30 20.23
N LEU A 478 24.88 15.52 19.72
CA LEU A 478 24.30 15.86 18.44
C LEU A 478 25.43 16.24 17.48
N SER A 479 25.65 15.41 16.46
CA SER A 479 26.80 15.57 15.55
C SER A 479 26.68 16.85 14.72
N HIS A 480 25.45 17.15 14.24
CA HIS A 480 25.15 18.41 13.52
C HIS A 480 23.63 18.64 13.44
N PHE A 481 23.20 19.87 13.10
CA PHE A 481 21.81 20.30 13.22
C PHE A 481 20.93 20.04 11.99
N HIS A 482 21.17 18.98 11.22
CA HIS A 482 20.21 18.57 10.19
C HIS A 482 19.06 17.76 10.80
N ALA A 483 17.85 17.93 10.26
CA ALA A 483 16.62 17.31 10.80
C ALA A 483 16.72 15.78 10.96
N HIS A 484 17.50 15.11 10.12
CA HIS A 484 17.69 13.66 10.18
C HIS A 484 18.64 13.20 11.32
N HIS A 485 19.22 14.12 12.09
CA HIS A 485 20.03 13.84 13.28
C HIS A 485 19.39 14.37 14.57
N VAL A 486 18.57 15.43 14.52
CA VAL A 486 18.13 16.15 15.72
C VAL A 486 16.61 16.21 15.94
N ALA A 487 15.78 15.89 14.94
CA ALA A 487 14.33 16.05 15.09
C ALA A 487 13.74 15.12 16.17
N GLY A 488 14.41 14.03 16.51
CA GLY A 488 14.02 13.09 17.56
C GLY A 488 14.34 13.53 19.00
N VAL A 489 15.01 14.68 19.22
CA VAL A 489 15.43 15.15 20.56
C VAL A 489 14.28 15.18 21.55
N THR A 490 13.10 15.64 21.15
CA THR A 490 11.92 15.68 22.02
C THR A 490 11.53 14.31 22.57
N ALA A 491 11.78 13.25 21.83
CA ALA A 491 11.53 11.87 22.27
C ALA A 491 12.63 11.33 23.19
N ALA A 492 13.88 11.67 22.92
CA ALA A 492 15.02 11.27 23.75
C ALA A 492 14.90 11.84 25.17
N ILE A 493 14.46 13.11 25.30
CA ILE A 493 14.30 13.77 26.61
C ILE A 493 12.97 13.44 27.30
N LYS A 494 11.99 12.90 26.59
CA LYS A 494 10.67 12.58 27.15
C LYS A 494 10.74 11.39 28.11
N ASN A 495 10.40 11.62 29.36
CA ASN A 495 10.38 10.60 30.42
C ASN A 495 11.74 9.95 30.70
N ARG A 496 12.84 10.66 30.44
CA ARG A 496 14.21 10.23 30.71
C ARG A 496 14.99 11.36 31.39
N ALA A 497 15.84 10.99 32.33
CA ALA A 497 16.79 11.94 32.90
C ALA A 497 17.93 12.17 31.89
N VAL A 498 18.12 13.41 31.43
CA VAL A 498 19.20 13.77 30.52
C VAL A 498 20.20 14.66 31.29
N GLY A 499 21.47 14.23 31.29
CA GLY A 499 22.54 14.94 31.95
C GLY A 499 23.07 16.09 31.06
N GLN A 500 24.17 15.84 30.36
CA GLN A 500 24.80 16.82 29.47
C GLN A 500 24.33 16.63 28.02
N VAL A 501 24.04 17.74 27.35
CA VAL A 501 23.84 17.77 25.90
C VAL A 501 25.03 18.48 25.24
N ARG A 502 25.68 17.80 24.32
CA ARG A 502 26.76 18.35 23.52
C ARG A 502 26.39 18.37 22.05
N ALA A 503 26.61 19.50 21.41
CA ALA A 503 26.34 19.66 19.98
C ALA A 503 27.56 20.26 19.29
N SER A 504 27.76 19.88 18.03
CA SER A 504 28.78 20.52 17.20
C SER A 504 28.41 21.99 16.96
N VAL A 505 29.37 22.86 17.05
CA VAL A 505 29.17 24.31 16.90
C VAL A 505 29.24 24.76 15.44
N ASN A 506 29.57 23.85 14.52
CA ASN A 506 29.75 24.15 13.11
C ASN A 506 28.74 23.44 12.23
N SER A 507 27.90 24.20 11.59
CA SER A 507 27.50 24.01 10.19
C SER A 507 26.99 25.29 9.60
#